data_1632b499aa2a927a0ae74e1ffeaac345
#
_entry.id   1632b499aa2a927a0ae74e1ffeaac345
#
_cell.length_a   1.000
_cell.length_b   1.000
_cell.length_c   1.000
_cell.angle_alpha   90.00
_cell.angle_beta   90.00
_cell.angle_gamma   90.00
#
_symmetry.space_group_name_H-M   'P 1'
#
loop_
_entity.id
_entity.type
_entity.pdbx_description
1 polymer ?
#
loop_
_entity_poly.entity_id
_entity_poly.type
_entity_poly.pdbx_seq_one_letter_code
_entity_poly.pdbx_strand_id
1 'polypeptide(L)'
;MLGDIKAWLSTQFSMKDMGEASYILGIKIYRDRSRKLLGLTQSSYIEKVLKRFKMEHSKRGLLPMRHGIKLSKKQSPKTDEELKRMSDIPYASAVGSIQYAVQCTRPDVDYALRVTSRYQACAGKAHWDAVKSILKYLKRTKDMFLIFGGGELILEGYSDASFQSDDDDAKSQLGFVFKLNGGVIAWKSSKQDTTADSTTEAEYIAASEAAKEAVWMKNYIQKLDVVPSIAEPVVIFCDNNGAIAQAKEPRSHHRSKHILRRYHLLREMVSRGDCRMDRVSSAENTADPLTKPMLQVAHSQHLDKMGLRSMGDWL
;
A
#
# COMPACT_ATOMS: atom_id res chain seq x y z
N MET A 1 30.84 13.22 -0.48
CA MET A 1 29.91 12.26 -1.12
C MET A 1 28.90 12.90 -2.07
N LEU A 2 27.91 13.75 -1.64
CA LEU A 2 26.94 14.36 -2.59
C LEU A 2 27.61 15.32 -3.59
N GLY A 3 28.60 16.10 -3.15
CA GLY A 3 29.37 16.99 -4.01
C GLY A 3 30.16 16.23 -5.09
N ASP A 4 30.76 15.12 -4.70
CA ASP A 4 31.59 14.29 -5.60
C ASP A 4 30.71 13.60 -6.67
N ILE A 5 29.50 13.14 -6.27
CA ILE A 5 28.51 12.57 -7.21
C ILE A 5 28.05 13.64 -8.22
N LYS A 6 27.74 14.85 -7.75
CA LYS A 6 27.35 15.96 -8.63
C LYS A 6 28.47 16.33 -9.60
N ALA A 7 29.70 16.42 -9.10
CA ALA A 7 30.88 16.69 -9.94
C ALA A 7 31.08 15.60 -10.99
N TRP A 8 31.01 14.33 -10.59
CA TRP A 8 31.12 13.20 -11.51
C TRP A 8 30.03 13.21 -12.59
N LEU A 9 28.74 13.39 -12.18
CA LEU A 9 27.63 13.47 -13.13
C LEU A 9 27.81 14.62 -14.13
N SER A 10 28.30 15.79 -13.69
CA SER A 10 28.53 16.96 -14.54
C SER A 10 29.68 16.74 -15.55
N THR A 11 30.58 15.80 -15.26
CA THR A 11 31.63 15.43 -16.24
C THR A 11 31.12 14.45 -17.29
N GLN A 12 30.12 13.62 -16.96
CA GLN A 12 29.59 12.61 -17.88
C GLN A 12 28.44 13.15 -18.73
N PHE A 13 27.66 14.10 -18.22
CA PHE A 13 26.44 14.61 -18.84
C PHE A 13 26.42 16.14 -18.79
N SER A 14 25.83 16.77 -19.81
CA SER A 14 25.53 18.21 -19.76
C SER A 14 24.38 18.45 -18.79
N MET A 15 24.69 18.76 -17.54
CA MET A 15 23.74 18.89 -16.44
C MET A 15 23.85 20.26 -15.77
N LYS A 16 22.70 20.75 -15.28
CA LYS A 16 22.62 21.95 -14.43
C LYS A 16 22.16 21.53 -13.04
N ASP A 17 22.92 21.91 -12.02
CA ASP A 17 22.45 21.76 -10.63
C ASP A 17 21.31 22.74 -10.39
N MET A 18 20.11 22.20 -10.09
CA MET A 18 18.88 22.97 -9.82
C MET A 18 18.71 23.29 -8.33
N GLY A 19 19.68 22.90 -7.49
CA GLY A 19 19.60 23.06 -6.04
C GLY A 19 18.71 22.01 -5.37
N GLU A 20 18.04 22.39 -4.28
CA GLU A 20 17.15 21.49 -3.54
C GLU A 20 15.82 21.31 -4.29
N ALA A 21 15.44 20.03 -4.50
CA ALA A 21 14.17 19.71 -5.13
C ALA A 21 13.00 20.01 -4.19
N SER A 22 12.09 20.88 -4.62
CA SER A 22 10.79 21.13 -3.98
C SER A 22 9.65 20.35 -4.66
N TYR A 23 9.86 19.92 -5.92
CA TYR A 23 8.95 19.07 -6.70
C TYR A 23 9.74 18.06 -7.51
N ILE A 24 9.29 16.80 -7.48
CA ILE A 24 9.77 15.71 -8.35
C ILE A 24 8.57 14.96 -8.89
N LEU A 25 8.42 14.84 -10.21
CA LEU A 25 7.36 14.05 -10.86
C LEU A 25 5.95 14.37 -10.32
N GLY A 26 5.64 15.62 -10.05
CA GLY A 26 4.33 16.04 -9.52
C GLY A 26 4.13 15.79 -8.01
N ILE A 27 5.14 15.32 -7.32
CA ILE A 27 5.17 15.17 -5.86
C ILE A 27 5.83 16.43 -5.28
N LYS A 28 5.14 17.14 -4.40
CA LYS A 28 5.71 18.23 -3.62
C LYS A 28 6.49 17.66 -2.45
N ILE A 29 7.71 18.14 -2.28
CA ILE A 29 8.60 17.77 -1.19
C ILE A 29 8.64 18.93 -0.19
N TYR A 30 8.22 18.66 1.03
CA TYR A 30 8.46 19.54 2.17
C TYR A 30 9.63 18.98 2.98
N ARG A 31 10.61 19.82 3.33
CA ARG A 31 11.76 19.39 4.12
C ARG A 31 12.08 20.42 5.19
N ASP A 32 12.11 19.95 6.42
CA ASP A 32 12.65 20.70 7.57
C ASP A 32 13.85 19.95 8.16
N ARG A 33 15.04 20.46 7.87
CA ARG A 33 16.28 19.82 8.33
C ARG A 33 16.50 19.98 9.82
N SER A 34 16.02 21.07 10.42
CA SER A 34 16.17 21.36 11.86
C SER A 34 15.37 20.36 12.70
N ARG A 35 14.17 19.99 12.21
CA ARG A 35 13.28 19.00 12.83
C ARG A 35 13.48 17.59 12.29
N LYS A 36 14.37 17.39 11.32
CA LYS A 36 14.60 16.11 10.60
C LYS A 36 13.32 15.54 10.00
N LEU A 37 12.47 16.41 9.42
CA LEU A 37 11.18 16.05 8.84
C LEU A 37 11.23 16.12 7.31
N LEU A 38 10.60 15.14 6.67
CA LEU A 38 10.34 15.08 5.24
C LEU A 38 8.86 14.76 5.02
N GLY A 39 8.16 15.60 4.28
CA GLY A 39 6.76 15.39 3.90
C GLY A 39 6.60 15.34 2.39
N LEU A 40 5.86 14.35 1.89
CA LEU A 40 5.55 14.17 0.48
C LEU A 40 4.05 14.33 0.25
N THR A 41 3.64 15.15 -0.72
CA THR A 41 2.22 15.29 -1.09
C THR A 41 2.04 15.43 -2.59
N GLN A 42 0.88 14.98 -3.08
CA GLN A 42 0.47 15.11 -4.47
C GLN A 42 -0.80 15.99 -4.63
N SER A 43 -1.00 16.98 -3.73
CA SER A 43 -2.22 17.81 -3.74
C SER A 43 -2.54 18.38 -5.12
N SER A 44 -1.56 18.97 -5.80
CA SER A 44 -1.74 19.54 -7.15
C SER A 44 -2.06 18.49 -8.22
N TYR A 45 -1.50 17.28 -8.10
CA TYR A 45 -1.83 16.17 -9.00
C TYR A 45 -3.27 15.70 -8.77
N ILE A 46 -3.66 15.50 -7.51
CA ILE A 46 -5.02 15.09 -7.15
C ILE A 46 -6.04 16.13 -7.64
N GLU A 47 -5.76 17.43 -7.54
CA GLU A 47 -6.61 18.48 -8.09
C GLU A 47 -6.79 18.38 -9.60
N LYS A 48 -5.70 18.11 -10.34
CA LYS A 48 -5.77 17.88 -11.79
C LYS A 48 -6.62 16.66 -12.13
N VAL A 49 -6.49 15.56 -11.37
CA VAL A 49 -7.31 14.35 -11.53
C VAL A 49 -8.78 14.64 -11.26
N LEU A 50 -9.10 15.32 -10.16
CA LEU A 50 -10.48 15.71 -9.82
C LEU A 50 -11.11 16.58 -10.92
N LYS A 51 -10.37 17.52 -11.46
CA LYS A 51 -10.81 18.40 -12.57
C LYS A 51 -11.06 17.59 -13.85
N ARG A 52 -10.14 16.71 -14.21
CA ARG A 52 -10.25 15.83 -15.38
C ARG A 52 -11.52 14.99 -15.37
N PHE A 53 -11.94 14.49 -14.21
CA PHE A 53 -13.14 13.64 -14.06
C PHE A 53 -14.37 14.42 -13.57
N LYS A 54 -14.34 15.75 -13.59
CA LYS A 54 -15.46 16.66 -13.18
C LYS A 54 -15.93 16.40 -11.75
N MET A 55 -14.97 16.09 -10.86
CA MET A 55 -15.23 15.80 -9.45
C MET A 55 -14.82 16.94 -8.50
N GLU A 56 -14.32 18.05 -9.01
CA GLU A 56 -13.87 19.21 -8.21
C GLU A 56 -14.99 19.83 -7.36
N HIS A 57 -16.24 19.77 -7.83
CA HIS A 57 -17.42 20.26 -7.09
C HIS A 57 -18.20 19.16 -6.37
N SER A 58 -17.73 17.90 -6.42
CA SER A 58 -18.40 16.78 -5.76
C SER A 58 -18.38 16.92 -4.24
N LYS A 59 -19.31 16.24 -3.55
CA LYS A 59 -19.27 16.12 -2.07
C LYS A 59 -17.98 15.41 -1.64
N ARG A 60 -17.41 15.81 -0.50
CA ARG A 60 -16.25 15.16 0.11
C ARG A 60 -16.63 13.78 0.67
N GLY A 61 -15.83 12.74 0.40
CA GLY A 61 -16.03 11.39 0.93
C GLY A 61 -15.25 11.16 2.22
N LEU A 62 -15.78 10.35 3.13
CA LEU A 62 -15.15 10.05 4.41
C LEU A 62 -14.16 8.88 4.30
N LEU A 63 -14.44 7.93 3.41
CA LEU A 63 -13.68 6.68 3.22
C LEU A 63 -13.46 6.43 1.74
N PRO A 64 -12.33 5.81 1.34
CA PRO A 64 -12.09 5.44 -0.05
C PRO A 64 -13.08 4.36 -0.52
N MET A 65 -13.41 3.42 0.36
CA MET A 65 -14.45 2.41 0.17
C MET A 65 -15.24 2.24 1.47
N ARG A 66 -16.57 2.23 1.37
CA ARG A 66 -17.43 2.04 2.55
C ARG A 66 -17.43 0.58 2.99
N HIS A 67 -17.48 0.38 4.29
CA HIS A 67 -17.71 -0.95 4.85
C HIS A 67 -19.00 -1.56 4.29
N GLY A 68 -18.99 -2.87 4.00
CA GLY A 68 -20.13 -3.60 3.46
C GLY A 68 -20.36 -3.46 1.94
N ILE A 69 -19.61 -2.61 1.22
CA ILE A 69 -19.68 -2.60 -0.23
C ILE A 69 -18.94 -3.82 -0.77
N LYS A 70 -19.65 -4.65 -1.53
CA LYS A 70 -19.11 -5.78 -2.27
C LYS A 70 -19.24 -5.50 -3.77
N LEU A 71 -18.15 -5.67 -4.48
CA LEU A 71 -18.10 -5.56 -5.94
C LEU A 71 -17.88 -6.95 -6.53
N SER A 72 -18.60 -7.23 -7.64
CA SER A 72 -18.46 -8.51 -8.33
C SER A 72 -18.78 -8.35 -9.82
N LYS A 73 -18.34 -9.32 -10.62
CA LYS A 73 -18.68 -9.40 -12.07
C LYS A 73 -20.18 -9.46 -12.35
N LYS A 74 -21.00 -9.85 -11.35
CA LYS A 74 -22.46 -9.86 -11.48
C LYS A 74 -23.04 -8.45 -11.69
N GLN A 75 -22.29 -7.40 -11.32
CA GLN A 75 -22.66 -5.99 -11.48
C GLN A 75 -22.16 -5.37 -12.80
N SER A 76 -21.51 -6.17 -13.65
CA SER A 76 -21.14 -5.75 -15.01
C SER A 76 -22.38 -5.57 -15.90
N PRO A 77 -22.33 -4.70 -16.92
CA PRO A 77 -23.44 -4.47 -17.86
C PRO A 77 -23.91 -5.77 -18.50
N LYS A 78 -25.25 -5.94 -18.57
CA LYS A 78 -25.90 -7.13 -19.16
C LYS A 78 -26.74 -6.80 -20.37
N THR A 79 -27.14 -5.54 -20.54
CA THR A 79 -27.96 -5.07 -21.67
C THR A 79 -27.18 -4.09 -22.52
N ASP A 80 -27.57 -3.96 -23.79
CA ASP A 80 -26.95 -3.01 -24.70
C ASP A 80 -27.08 -1.56 -24.21
N GLU A 81 -28.18 -1.24 -23.52
CA GLU A 81 -28.36 0.08 -22.93
C GLU A 81 -27.36 0.34 -21.78
N GLU A 82 -27.11 -0.64 -20.93
CA GLU A 82 -26.12 -0.53 -19.87
C GLU A 82 -24.70 -0.42 -20.43
N LEU A 83 -24.38 -1.21 -21.46
CA LEU A 83 -23.11 -1.13 -22.19
C LEU A 83 -22.92 0.27 -22.78
N LYS A 84 -23.93 0.79 -23.46
CA LYS A 84 -23.92 2.13 -24.06
C LYS A 84 -23.73 3.24 -23.00
N ARG A 85 -24.38 3.13 -21.84
CA ARG A 85 -24.19 4.08 -20.73
C ARG A 85 -22.76 4.06 -20.16
N MET A 86 -22.13 2.90 -20.17
CA MET A 86 -20.78 2.73 -19.63
C MET A 86 -19.68 3.04 -20.65
N SER A 87 -19.96 3.01 -21.96
CA SER A 87 -18.98 3.28 -23.03
C SER A 87 -18.35 4.69 -22.95
N ASP A 88 -19.14 5.68 -22.52
CA ASP A 88 -18.69 7.07 -22.42
C ASP A 88 -17.97 7.36 -21.10
N ILE A 89 -17.95 6.41 -20.17
CA ILE A 89 -17.33 6.58 -18.86
C ILE A 89 -15.86 6.18 -18.94
N PRO A 90 -14.93 7.12 -18.65
CA PRO A 90 -13.49 6.86 -18.74
C PRO A 90 -12.98 6.04 -17.54
N TYR A 91 -13.55 4.85 -17.32
CA TYR A 91 -13.27 4.04 -16.13
C TYR A 91 -11.79 3.68 -15.99
N ALA A 92 -11.18 3.08 -16.99
CA ALA A 92 -9.79 2.66 -16.98
C ALA A 92 -8.84 3.87 -16.80
N SER A 93 -9.18 5.00 -17.43
CA SER A 93 -8.43 6.25 -17.28
C SER A 93 -8.48 6.81 -15.85
N ALA A 94 -9.64 6.70 -15.17
CA ALA A 94 -9.79 7.12 -13.79
C ALA A 94 -8.98 6.22 -12.84
N VAL A 95 -9.09 4.89 -13.00
CA VAL A 95 -8.29 3.92 -12.23
C VAL A 95 -6.80 4.17 -12.43
N GLY A 96 -6.32 4.36 -13.67
CA GLY A 96 -4.92 4.64 -13.95
C GLY A 96 -4.43 5.97 -13.33
N SER A 97 -5.27 7.01 -13.34
CA SER A 97 -4.94 8.28 -12.69
C SER A 97 -4.84 8.15 -11.16
N ILE A 98 -5.74 7.40 -10.53
CA ILE A 98 -5.70 7.13 -9.09
C ILE A 98 -4.48 6.25 -8.75
N GLN A 99 -4.11 5.30 -9.61
CA GLN A 99 -2.96 4.42 -9.43
C GLN A 99 -1.66 5.18 -9.17
N TYR A 100 -1.42 6.27 -9.90
CA TYR A 100 -0.24 7.09 -9.69
C TYR A 100 -0.21 7.76 -8.30
N ALA A 101 -1.33 8.29 -7.83
CA ALA A 101 -1.42 8.83 -6.49
C ALA A 101 -1.15 7.75 -5.42
N VAL A 102 -1.74 6.58 -5.61
CA VAL A 102 -1.57 5.44 -4.70
C VAL A 102 -0.12 4.98 -4.63
N GLN A 103 0.55 4.82 -5.75
CA GLN A 103 1.93 4.33 -5.79
C GLN A 103 2.95 5.29 -5.17
N CYS A 104 2.66 6.59 -5.12
CA CYS A 104 3.62 7.58 -4.67
C CYS A 104 3.43 8.02 -3.21
N THR A 105 2.18 8.33 -2.80
CA THR A 105 1.95 8.97 -1.49
C THR A 105 0.66 8.53 -0.79
N ARG A 106 -0.17 7.66 -1.39
CA ARG A 106 -1.51 7.36 -0.87
C ARG A 106 -1.75 5.85 -0.65
N PRO A 107 -1.01 5.23 0.29
CA PRO A 107 -1.19 3.82 0.66
C PRO A 107 -2.61 3.51 1.15
N ASP A 108 -3.27 4.46 1.78
CA ASP A 108 -4.62 4.40 2.34
C ASP A 108 -5.73 4.12 1.30
N VAL A 109 -5.44 4.30 0.03
CA VAL A 109 -6.37 4.10 -1.08
C VAL A 109 -6.10 2.79 -1.83
N ASP A 110 -4.99 2.11 -1.57
CA ASP A 110 -4.54 0.97 -2.40
C ASP A 110 -5.56 -0.17 -2.44
N TYR A 111 -6.14 -0.56 -1.30
CA TYR A 111 -7.19 -1.58 -1.27
C TYR A 111 -8.38 -1.23 -2.18
N ALA A 112 -8.95 -0.04 -2.03
CA ALA A 112 -10.10 0.39 -2.80
C ALA A 112 -9.80 0.43 -4.30
N LEU A 113 -8.60 0.90 -4.65
CA LEU A 113 -8.14 0.91 -6.03
C LEU A 113 -7.96 -0.51 -6.59
N ARG A 114 -7.31 -1.42 -5.84
CA ARG A 114 -7.10 -2.80 -6.30
C ARG A 114 -8.40 -3.55 -6.52
N VAL A 115 -9.39 -3.36 -5.64
CA VAL A 115 -10.70 -3.97 -5.82
C VAL A 115 -11.40 -3.40 -7.06
N THR A 116 -11.42 -2.08 -7.26
CA THR A 116 -12.06 -1.47 -8.44
C THR A 116 -11.32 -1.79 -9.73
N SER A 117 -9.99 -1.92 -9.72
CA SER A 117 -9.19 -2.21 -10.91
C SER A 117 -9.49 -3.59 -11.55
N ARG A 118 -10.09 -4.52 -10.81
CA ARG A 118 -10.44 -5.86 -11.30
C ARG A 118 -11.50 -5.82 -12.43
N TYR A 119 -12.27 -4.74 -12.48
CA TYR A 119 -13.45 -4.62 -13.37
C TYR A 119 -13.18 -3.73 -14.59
N GLN A 120 -11.93 -3.38 -14.90
CA GLN A 120 -11.59 -2.46 -16.00
C GLN A 120 -12.06 -2.97 -17.38
N ALA A 121 -12.10 -4.28 -17.59
CA ALA A 121 -12.52 -4.87 -18.85
C ALA A 121 -14.06 -4.76 -19.08
N CYS A 122 -14.85 -4.77 -18.00
CA CYS A 122 -16.31 -4.73 -18.09
C CYS A 122 -16.90 -4.09 -16.84
N ALA A 123 -16.68 -2.78 -16.65
CA ALA A 123 -17.17 -2.03 -15.51
C ALA A 123 -18.65 -1.69 -15.64
N GLY A 124 -19.41 -1.93 -14.57
CA GLY A 124 -20.80 -1.48 -14.46
C GLY A 124 -20.94 -0.23 -13.57
N LYS A 125 -22.19 0.23 -13.43
CA LYS A 125 -22.51 1.44 -12.65
C LYS A 125 -22.00 1.37 -11.22
N ALA A 126 -22.15 0.22 -10.54
CA ALA A 126 -21.67 0.04 -9.15
C ALA A 126 -20.14 0.20 -9.04
N HIS A 127 -19.40 -0.34 -10.01
CA HIS A 127 -17.95 -0.20 -10.08
C HIS A 127 -17.54 1.28 -10.26
N TRP A 128 -18.25 2.02 -11.14
CA TRP A 128 -18.01 3.45 -11.33
C TRP A 128 -18.35 4.28 -10.09
N ASP A 129 -19.42 3.93 -9.38
CA ASP A 129 -19.80 4.59 -8.13
C ASP A 129 -18.72 4.38 -7.04
N ALA A 130 -18.07 3.21 -7.01
CA ALA A 130 -16.94 2.94 -6.14
C ALA A 130 -15.71 3.81 -6.52
N VAL A 131 -15.35 3.92 -7.81
CA VAL A 131 -14.28 4.83 -8.26
C VAL A 131 -14.57 6.29 -7.90
N LYS A 132 -15.82 6.75 -8.07
CA LYS A 132 -16.22 8.09 -7.61
C LYS A 132 -16.09 8.26 -6.10
N SER A 133 -16.30 7.21 -5.31
CA SER A 133 -16.09 7.25 -3.85
C SER A 133 -14.63 7.46 -3.51
N ILE A 134 -13.71 6.81 -4.22
CA ILE A 134 -12.27 7.06 -4.10
C ILE A 134 -11.94 8.53 -4.43
N LEU A 135 -12.44 9.06 -5.54
CA LEU A 135 -12.19 10.45 -5.93
C LEU A 135 -12.73 11.46 -4.90
N LYS A 136 -13.92 11.20 -4.32
CA LYS A 136 -14.49 12.02 -3.25
C LYS A 136 -13.65 11.99 -1.98
N TYR A 137 -13.09 10.84 -1.64
CA TYR A 137 -12.18 10.67 -0.52
C TYR A 137 -10.86 11.42 -0.77
N LEU A 138 -10.26 11.24 -1.94
CA LEU A 138 -9.05 11.98 -2.34
C LEU A 138 -9.28 13.51 -2.32
N LYS A 139 -10.46 13.98 -2.73
CA LYS A 139 -10.83 15.41 -2.62
C LYS A 139 -10.81 15.90 -1.17
N ARG A 140 -11.29 15.10 -0.22
CA ARG A 140 -11.27 15.46 1.20
C ARG A 140 -9.85 15.52 1.77
N THR A 141 -9.01 14.57 1.35
CA THR A 141 -7.69 14.30 1.93
C THR A 141 -6.53 14.72 1.03
N LYS A 142 -6.79 15.58 0.03
CA LYS A 142 -5.78 16.00 -0.97
C LYS A 142 -4.57 16.70 -0.37
N ASP A 143 -4.79 17.38 0.76
CA ASP A 143 -3.77 18.20 1.43
C ASP A 143 -2.99 17.41 2.51
N MET A 144 -3.21 16.09 2.61
CA MET A 144 -2.41 15.22 3.48
C MET A 144 -1.01 15.01 2.92
N PHE A 145 -0.07 14.82 3.83
CA PHE A 145 1.31 14.48 3.56
C PHE A 145 1.63 13.09 4.08
N LEU A 146 2.43 12.35 3.32
CA LEU A 146 3.14 11.18 3.81
C LEU A 146 4.44 11.70 4.45
N ILE A 147 4.57 11.49 5.77
CA ILE A 147 5.57 12.15 6.60
C ILE A 147 6.58 11.13 7.10
N PHE A 148 7.84 11.51 7.03
CA PHE A 148 8.98 10.80 7.57
C PHE A 148 9.70 11.72 8.55
N GLY A 149 9.95 11.23 9.76
CA GLY A 149 10.64 11.98 10.80
C GLY A 149 10.05 11.71 12.19
N GLY A 150 10.85 11.93 13.22
CA GLY A 150 10.44 11.71 14.62
C GLY A 150 10.38 10.26 15.07
N GLY A 151 10.63 9.30 14.16
CA GLY A 151 10.74 7.87 14.47
C GLY A 151 12.19 7.38 14.47
N GLU A 152 12.36 6.13 14.86
CA GLU A 152 13.65 5.44 14.74
C GLU A 152 13.90 4.99 13.30
N LEU A 153 15.17 4.92 12.92
CA LEU A 153 15.59 4.36 11.62
C LEU A 153 15.62 2.84 11.69
N ILE A 154 14.47 2.24 12.01
CA ILE A 154 14.26 0.80 12.05
C ILE A 154 13.28 0.43 10.96
N LEU A 155 13.67 -0.54 10.11
CA LEU A 155 12.77 -1.11 9.11
C LEU A 155 11.87 -2.14 9.77
N GLU A 156 10.57 -1.88 9.79
CA GLU A 156 9.55 -2.79 10.30
C GLU A 156 8.45 -3.02 9.26
N GLY A 157 7.96 -4.25 9.19
CA GLY A 157 6.90 -4.67 8.28
C GLY A 157 5.64 -5.12 9.03
N TYR A 158 4.49 -5.05 8.36
CA TYR A 158 3.21 -5.57 8.81
C TYR A 158 2.58 -6.36 7.68
N SER A 159 2.00 -7.51 7.97
CA SER A 159 1.27 -8.34 7.02
C SER A 159 -0.12 -8.68 7.54
N ASP A 160 -1.09 -8.73 6.61
CA ASP A 160 -2.49 -9.08 6.89
C ASP A 160 -3.12 -9.81 5.70
N ALA A 161 -4.16 -10.61 5.95
CA ALA A 161 -4.98 -11.20 4.90
C ALA A 161 -6.47 -11.21 5.25
N SER A 162 -7.30 -10.82 4.30
CA SER A 162 -8.75 -10.99 4.41
C SER A 162 -9.17 -12.27 3.71
N PHE A 163 -9.47 -13.31 4.51
CA PHE A 163 -9.78 -14.65 4.02
C PHE A 163 -11.03 -14.67 3.15
N GLN A 164 -10.93 -15.27 1.95
CA GLN A 164 -12.03 -15.46 1.00
C GLN A 164 -12.88 -14.21 0.75
N SER A 165 -12.24 -13.04 0.65
CA SER A 165 -12.93 -11.76 0.54
C SER A 165 -13.41 -11.42 -0.87
N ASP A 166 -13.02 -12.15 -1.90
CA ASP A 166 -13.46 -11.94 -3.29
C ASP A 166 -14.72 -12.77 -3.57
N ASP A 167 -15.83 -12.10 -3.89
CA ASP A 167 -17.13 -12.76 -4.17
C ASP A 167 -17.15 -13.47 -5.53
N ASP A 168 -16.19 -13.26 -6.44
CA ASP A 168 -16.15 -13.87 -7.76
C ASP A 168 -15.40 -15.22 -7.79
N ASP A 169 -14.35 -15.39 -6.96
CA ASP A 169 -13.50 -16.59 -6.98
C ASP A 169 -13.05 -17.08 -5.59
N ALA A 170 -13.63 -16.54 -4.52
CA ALA A 170 -13.33 -16.88 -3.13
C ALA A 170 -11.84 -16.77 -2.74
N LYS A 171 -11.06 -15.97 -3.47
CA LYS A 171 -9.66 -15.71 -3.13
C LYS A 171 -9.53 -14.67 -2.03
N SER A 172 -8.49 -14.80 -1.26
CA SER A 172 -8.17 -13.88 -0.17
C SER A 172 -7.48 -12.61 -0.71
N GLN A 173 -7.65 -11.50 -0.01
CA GLN A 173 -6.89 -10.28 -0.23
C GLN A 173 -5.69 -10.29 0.71
N LEU A 174 -4.49 -10.07 0.19
CA LEU A 174 -3.30 -9.87 1.01
C LEU A 174 -2.92 -8.38 1.04
N GLY A 175 -2.32 -7.98 2.15
CA GLY A 175 -1.74 -6.66 2.32
C GLY A 175 -0.44 -6.72 3.12
N PHE A 176 0.51 -5.86 2.77
CA PHE A 176 1.65 -5.58 3.62
C PHE A 176 2.06 -4.11 3.53
N VAL A 177 2.66 -3.61 4.59
CA VAL A 177 3.32 -2.30 4.64
C VAL A 177 4.68 -2.43 5.29
N PHE A 178 5.62 -1.59 4.86
CA PHE A 178 6.90 -1.40 5.52
C PHE A 178 7.06 0.05 5.91
N LYS A 179 7.53 0.27 7.12
CA LYS A 179 7.75 1.59 7.72
C LYS A 179 9.22 1.82 8.00
N LEU A 180 9.64 3.06 7.85
CA LEU A 180 10.94 3.55 8.23
C LEU A 180 10.79 5.00 8.70
N ASN A 181 11.39 5.35 9.84
CA ASN A 181 11.36 6.72 10.36
C ASN A 181 9.94 7.33 10.46
N GLY A 182 8.96 6.54 10.95
CA GLY A 182 7.59 7.01 11.21
C GLY A 182 6.63 7.03 10.02
N GLY A 183 7.11 6.81 8.80
CA GLY A 183 6.27 6.76 7.58
C GLY A 183 6.39 5.45 6.82
N VAL A 184 5.38 5.09 6.03
CA VAL A 184 5.44 3.93 5.13
C VAL A 184 6.28 4.23 3.90
N ILE A 185 7.19 3.30 3.56
CA ILE A 185 8.09 3.38 2.41
C ILE A 185 7.75 2.38 1.32
N ALA A 186 7.05 1.29 1.66
CA ALA A 186 6.56 0.30 0.71
C ALA A 186 5.23 -0.28 1.19
N TRP A 187 4.32 -0.58 0.28
CA TRP A 187 3.02 -1.17 0.55
C TRP A 187 2.48 -1.93 -0.65
N LYS A 188 1.63 -2.87 -0.40
CA LYS A 188 0.94 -3.65 -1.43
C LYS A 188 -0.41 -4.13 -0.92
N SER A 189 -1.43 -3.96 -1.74
CA SER A 189 -2.70 -4.66 -1.61
C SER A 189 -2.90 -5.48 -2.87
N SER A 190 -3.15 -6.77 -2.77
CA SER A 190 -3.42 -7.61 -3.95
C SER A 190 -4.25 -8.84 -3.60
N LYS A 191 -5.04 -9.31 -4.56
CA LYS A 191 -5.69 -10.60 -4.47
C LYS A 191 -4.64 -11.71 -4.53
N GLN A 192 -4.76 -12.73 -3.68
CA GLN A 192 -3.86 -13.90 -3.72
C GLN A 192 -4.06 -14.69 -5.03
N ASP A 193 -2.99 -15.24 -5.56
CA ASP A 193 -3.04 -16.03 -6.79
C ASP A 193 -3.74 -17.38 -6.56
N THR A 194 -3.65 -17.92 -5.33
CA THR A 194 -4.21 -19.21 -4.93
C THR A 194 -5.33 -19.00 -3.91
N THR A 195 -6.29 -19.91 -3.88
CA THR A 195 -7.28 -20.00 -2.81
C THR A 195 -6.61 -20.62 -1.59
N ALA A 196 -6.81 -20.00 -0.43
CA ALA A 196 -6.36 -20.54 0.84
C ALA A 196 -7.47 -21.40 1.46
N ASP A 197 -7.09 -22.47 2.15
CA ASP A 197 -8.05 -23.39 2.80
C ASP A 197 -8.40 -22.95 4.25
N SER A 198 -7.67 -21.98 4.77
CA SER A 198 -7.90 -21.43 6.12
C SER A 198 -7.42 -19.99 6.24
N THR A 199 -7.90 -19.28 7.28
CA THR A 199 -7.39 -17.95 7.62
C THR A 199 -5.89 -17.98 7.90
N THR A 200 -5.39 -19.00 8.60
CA THR A 200 -3.96 -19.18 8.88
C THR A 200 -3.14 -19.31 7.61
N GLU A 201 -3.63 -20.03 6.61
CA GLU A 201 -2.95 -20.16 5.33
C GLU A 201 -2.94 -18.85 4.56
N ALA A 202 -4.06 -18.12 4.51
CA ALA A 202 -4.13 -16.82 3.87
C ALA A 202 -3.12 -15.85 4.49
N GLU A 203 -3.01 -15.82 5.82
CA GLU A 203 -2.05 -15.01 6.56
C GLU A 203 -0.59 -15.45 6.30
N TYR A 204 -0.35 -16.75 6.25
CA TYR A 204 0.98 -17.29 5.93
C TYR A 204 1.44 -16.90 4.51
N ILE A 205 0.52 -16.91 3.54
CA ILE A 205 0.78 -16.46 2.17
C ILE A 205 1.10 -14.96 2.17
N ALA A 206 0.34 -14.13 2.90
CA ALA A 206 0.60 -12.70 3.02
C ALA A 206 1.96 -12.41 3.65
N ALA A 207 2.29 -13.09 4.75
CA ALA A 207 3.58 -12.99 5.42
C ALA A 207 4.75 -13.42 4.51
N SER A 208 4.55 -14.44 3.67
CA SER A 208 5.57 -14.88 2.70
C SER A 208 5.85 -13.82 1.63
N GLU A 209 4.82 -13.15 1.13
CA GLU A 209 5.01 -12.03 0.18
C GLU A 209 5.70 -10.83 0.87
N ALA A 210 5.31 -10.51 2.10
CA ALA A 210 5.97 -9.47 2.89
C ALA A 210 7.45 -9.79 3.13
N ALA A 211 7.79 -11.06 3.44
CA ALA A 211 9.18 -11.47 3.70
C ALA A 211 10.09 -11.29 2.47
N LYS A 212 9.58 -11.56 1.28
CA LYS A 212 10.33 -11.32 0.03
C LYS A 212 10.69 -9.85 -0.13
N GLU A 213 9.73 -8.97 0.14
CA GLU A 213 9.93 -7.51 0.09
C GLU A 213 10.90 -7.05 1.18
N ALA A 214 10.78 -7.60 2.40
CA ALA A 214 11.69 -7.32 3.52
C ALA A 214 13.15 -7.62 3.17
N VAL A 215 13.41 -8.80 2.58
CA VAL A 215 14.77 -9.19 2.18
C VAL A 215 15.31 -8.27 1.07
N TRP A 216 14.47 -7.93 0.10
CA TRP A 216 14.86 -7.01 -0.96
C TRP A 216 15.22 -5.62 -0.38
N MET A 217 14.37 -5.06 0.47
CA MET A 217 14.61 -3.76 1.11
C MET A 217 15.84 -3.79 2.02
N LYS A 218 16.01 -4.87 2.82
CA LYS A 218 17.19 -5.05 3.66
C LYS A 218 18.46 -4.95 2.83
N ASN A 219 18.56 -5.72 1.75
CA ASN A 219 19.70 -5.73 0.85
C ASN A 219 19.94 -4.36 0.18
N TYR A 220 18.86 -3.68 -0.20
CA TYR A 220 18.95 -2.35 -0.82
C TYR A 220 19.45 -1.30 0.17
N ILE A 221 18.84 -1.21 1.35
CA ILE A 221 19.19 -0.24 2.40
C ILE A 221 20.61 -0.50 2.92
N GLN A 222 21.01 -1.77 3.05
CA GLN A 222 22.36 -2.14 3.46
C GLN A 222 23.42 -1.61 2.49
N LYS A 223 23.15 -1.64 1.17
CA LYS A 223 24.05 -1.07 0.15
C LYS A 223 24.15 0.44 0.20
N LEU A 224 23.13 1.12 0.74
CA LEU A 224 23.17 2.58 0.92
C LEU A 224 23.97 3.01 2.15
N ASP A 225 24.22 2.11 3.10
CA ASP A 225 25.00 2.33 4.34
C ASP A 225 24.50 3.54 5.16
N VAL A 226 23.18 3.73 5.21
CA VAL A 226 22.55 4.90 5.89
C VAL A 226 21.70 4.52 7.10
N VAL A 227 21.44 3.23 7.33
CA VAL A 227 20.59 2.70 8.43
C VAL A 227 21.36 1.62 9.19
N PRO A 228 22.03 1.94 10.29
CA PRO A 228 22.84 0.97 11.03
C PRO A 228 22.07 -0.27 11.51
N SER A 229 20.81 -0.10 11.93
CA SER A 229 19.94 -1.19 12.43
C SER A 229 19.54 -2.21 11.37
N ILE A 230 19.85 -1.97 10.08
CA ILE A 230 19.47 -2.88 8.99
C ILE A 230 20.23 -4.22 9.02
N ALA A 231 21.31 -4.32 9.80
CA ALA A 231 22.02 -5.57 10.01
C ALA A 231 21.15 -6.62 10.75
N GLU A 232 20.27 -6.16 11.63
CA GLU A 232 19.35 -7.00 12.37
C GLU A 232 18.27 -7.64 11.47
N PRO A 233 17.65 -8.76 11.91
CA PRO A 233 16.50 -9.33 11.19
C PRO A 233 15.35 -8.31 11.08
N VAL A 234 14.79 -8.13 9.88
CA VAL A 234 13.63 -7.27 9.69
C VAL A 234 12.41 -7.87 10.40
N VAL A 235 11.79 -7.10 11.28
CA VAL A 235 10.58 -7.56 11.99
C VAL A 235 9.38 -7.44 11.06
N ILE A 236 8.61 -8.53 10.94
CA ILE A 236 7.32 -8.55 10.25
C ILE A 236 6.25 -8.89 11.29
N PHE A 237 5.38 -7.95 11.56
CA PHE A 237 4.26 -8.11 12.46
C PHE A 237 3.08 -8.78 11.76
N CYS A 238 2.48 -9.76 12.44
CA CYS A 238 1.31 -10.48 11.99
C CYS A 238 0.36 -10.70 13.17
N ASP A 239 -0.95 -10.70 12.94
CA ASP A 239 -1.94 -10.90 14.00
C ASP A 239 -2.44 -12.34 14.10
N ASN A 240 -1.90 -13.29 13.32
CA ASN A 240 -2.26 -14.69 13.32
C ASN A 240 -1.16 -15.57 13.93
N ASN A 241 -1.44 -16.11 15.13
CA ASN A 241 -0.49 -16.98 15.83
C ASN A 241 -0.15 -18.27 15.06
N GLY A 242 -1.13 -18.82 14.31
CA GLY A 242 -0.90 -20.02 13.49
C GLY A 242 0.08 -19.76 12.36
N ALA A 243 -0.03 -18.62 11.67
CA ALA A 243 0.89 -18.21 10.62
C ALA A 243 2.31 -17.98 11.19
N ILE A 244 2.42 -17.32 12.35
CA ILE A 244 3.70 -17.08 13.04
C ILE A 244 4.34 -18.41 13.43
N ALA A 245 3.60 -19.33 14.06
CA ALA A 245 4.09 -20.65 14.44
C ALA A 245 4.58 -21.43 13.22
N GLN A 246 3.78 -21.43 12.14
CA GLN A 246 4.13 -22.10 10.88
C GLN A 246 5.39 -21.53 10.23
N ALA A 247 5.66 -20.23 10.35
CA ALA A 247 6.88 -19.61 9.86
C ALA A 247 8.12 -19.98 10.67
N LYS A 248 7.97 -20.22 11.98
CA LYS A 248 9.06 -20.58 12.91
C LYS A 248 9.37 -22.08 12.93
N GLU A 249 8.43 -22.95 12.50
CA GLU A 249 8.62 -24.40 12.52
C GLU A 249 9.47 -24.90 11.35
N PRO A 250 10.63 -25.57 11.59
CA PRO A 250 11.54 -26.00 10.53
C PRO A 250 11.00 -27.13 9.63
N ARG A 251 10.03 -27.95 10.07
CA ARG A 251 9.71 -29.26 9.45
C ARG A 251 8.25 -29.71 9.46
N SER A 252 7.25 -28.85 9.49
CA SER A 252 5.85 -29.29 9.43
C SER A 252 5.34 -29.47 7.98
N HIS A 253 5.79 -30.52 7.28
CA HIS A 253 5.28 -30.85 5.93
C HIS A 253 3.88 -31.48 5.92
N HIS A 254 3.40 -32.06 7.03
CA HIS A 254 2.16 -32.83 7.05
C HIS A 254 0.88 -31.95 6.96
N ARG A 255 0.88 -30.74 7.53
CA ARG A 255 -0.29 -29.84 7.57
C ARG A 255 -0.31 -28.78 6.47
N SER A 256 0.72 -28.69 5.64
CA SER A 256 0.87 -27.64 4.63
C SER A 256 1.22 -28.17 3.23
N LYS A 257 0.88 -29.42 2.95
CA LYS A 257 1.20 -30.08 1.66
C LYS A 257 0.59 -29.40 0.45
N HIS A 258 -0.54 -28.72 0.62
CA HIS A 258 -1.26 -28.00 -0.42
C HIS A 258 -0.73 -26.58 -0.66
N ILE A 259 0.04 -26.02 0.29
CA ILE A 259 0.65 -24.71 0.12
C ILE A 259 1.76 -24.77 -0.92
N LEU A 260 1.73 -23.88 -1.91
CA LEU A 260 2.75 -23.87 -2.96
C LEU A 260 4.15 -23.67 -2.37
N ARG A 261 5.12 -24.46 -2.87
CA ARG A 261 6.52 -24.44 -2.41
C ARG A 261 7.12 -23.03 -2.34
N ARG A 262 6.70 -22.12 -3.21
CA ARG A 262 7.17 -20.73 -3.23
C ARG A 262 6.89 -19.94 -1.94
N TYR A 263 5.87 -20.34 -1.17
CA TYR A 263 5.56 -19.70 0.11
C TYR A 263 6.38 -20.27 1.28
N HIS A 264 6.92 -21.47 1.15
CA HIS A 264 7.81 -22.03 2.15
C HIS A 264 9.17 -21.34 2.26
N LEU A 265 9.49 -20.45 1.30
CA LEU A 265 10.65 -19.58 1.35
C LEU A 265 10.65 -18.69 2.61
N LEU A 266 9.47 -18.35 3.17
CA LEU A 266 9.37 -17.61 4.43
C LEU A 266 10.15 -18.31 5.57
N ARG A 267 10.02 -19.63 5.71
CA ARG A 267 10.74 -20.39 6.75
C ARG A 267 12.26 -20.32 6.58
N GLU A 268 12.71 -20.38 5.33
CA GLU A 268 14.13 -20.27 5.01
C GLU A 268 14.67 -18.86 5.37
N MET A 269 13.92 -17.82 5.06
CA MET A 269 14.29 -16.43 5.41
C MET A 269 14.33 -16.23 6.92
N VAL A 270 13.34 -16.76 7.65
CA VAL A 270 13.32 -16.71 9.11
C VAL A 270 14.49 -17.50 9.72
N SER A 271 14.77 -18.70 9.21
CA SER A 271 15.87 -19.54 9.71
C SER A 271 17.26 -18.96 9.46
N ARG A 272 17.43 -18.20 8.37
CA ARG A 272 18.69 -17.48 8.06
C ARG A 272 18.86 -16.18 8.87
N GLY A 273 17.80 -15.71 9.54
CA GLY A 273 17.82 -14.42 10.23
C GLY A 273 17.67 -13.21 9.31
N ASP A 274 17.15 -13.40 8.10
CA ASP A 274 16.85 -12.28 7.19
C ASP A 274 15.68 -11.45 7.72
N CYS A 275 14.64 -12.13 8.25
CA CYS A 275 13.49 -11.54 8.91
C CYS A 275 13.04 -12.36 10.11
N ARG A 276 12.20 -11.79 10.95
CA ARG A 276 11.52 -12.49 12.05
C ARG A 276 10.04 -12.14 12.07
N MET A 277 9.22 -13.08 12.56
CA MET A 277 7.77 -12.88 12.70
C MET A 277 7.44 -12.61 14.17
N ASP A 278 6.80 -11.47 14.43
CA ASP A 278 6.35 -11.10 15.77
C ASP A 278 4.84 -10.85 15.80
N ARG A 279 4.24 -11.03 16.97
CA ARG A 279 2.81 -10.84 17.18
C ARG A 279 2.45 -9.36 17.30
N VAL A 280 1.37 -8.96 16.62
CA VAL A 280 0.68 -7.68 16.84
C VAL A 280 -0.81 -7.92 17.07
N SER A 281 -1.49 -7.03 17.78
CA SER A 281 -2.96 -7.10 17.84
C SER A 281 -3.57 -6.63 16.51
N SER A 282 -4.77 -7.15 16.13
CA SER A 282 -5.42 -6.73 14.89
C SER A 282 -5.68 -5.22 14.83
N ALA A 283 -6.00 -4.58 15.97
CA ALA A 283 -6.19 -3.13 16.03
C ALA A 283 -4.90 -2.33 15.76
N GLU A 284 -3.74 -2.92 15.99
CA GLU A 284 -2.43 -2.31 15.75
C GLU A 284 -1.78 -2.74 14.42
N ASN A 285 -2.38 -3.72 13.71
CA ASN A 285 -1.84 -4.18 12.43
C ASN A 285 -2.01 -3.11 11.35
N THR A 286 -0.93 -2.41 11.02
CA THR A 286 -0.94 -1.31 10.04
C THR A 286 -1.31 -1.79 8.61
N ALA A 287 -1.26 -3.08 8.32
CA ALA A 287 -1.63 -3.65 7.02
C ALA A 287 -3.16 -3.86 6.86
N ASP A 288 -3.96 -3.81 7.93
CA ASP A 288 -5.41 -3.99 7.91
C ASP A 288 -6.15 -3.17 6.81
N PRO A 289 -5.86 -1.87 6.62
CA PRO A 289 -6.53 -1.07 5.58
C PRO A 289 -6.24 -1.52 4.14
N LEU A 290 -5.24 -2.38 3.95
CA LEU A 290 -4.85 -2.92 2.65
C LEU A 290 -5.57 -4.22 2.30
N THR A 291 -6.34 -4.79 3.21
CA THR A 291 -7.00 -6.09 3.04
C THR A 291 -8.53 -6.01 3.11
N LYS A 292 -9.08 -5.00 3.79
CA LYS A 292 -10.53 -4.85 4.01
C LYS A 292 -10.97 -3.39 4.14
N PRO A 293 -12.25 -3.07 3.82
CA PRO A 293 -12.81 -1.75 4.08
C PRO A 293 -13.06 -1.59 5.57
N MET A 294 -12.69 -0.44 6.13
CA MET A 294 -12.76 -0.15 7.57
C MET A 294 -13.85 0.86 7.92
N LEU A 295 -14.24 0.90 9.19
CA LEU A 295 -15.01 2.01 9.75
C LEU A 295 -14.15 3.28 9.83
N GLN A 296 -14.80 4.45 9.77
CA GLN A 296 -14.09 5.74 9.66
C GLN A 296 -13.07 5.97 10.78
N VAL A 297 -13.43 5.68 12.04
CA VAL A 297 -12.53 5.89 13.18
C VAL A 297 -11.27 5.03 13.07
N ALA A 298 -11.44 3.73 12.84
CA ALA A 298 -10.33 2.81 12.67
C ALA A 298 -9.44 3.20 11.47
N HIS A 299 -10.06 3.56 10.33
CA HIS A 299 -9.33 4.02 9.15
C HIS A 299 -8.47 5.24 9.47
N SER A 300 -9.00 6.24 10.19
CA SER A 300 -8.24 7.43 10.57
C SER A 300 -7.05 7.11 11.47
N GLN A 301 -7.21 6.19 12.42
CA GLN A 301 -6.10 5.72 13.27
C GLN A 301 -4.99 5.05 12.46
N HIS A 302 -5.36 4.26 11.44
CA HIS A 302 -4.37 3.64 10.55
C HIS A 302 -3.65 4.65 9.65
N LEU A 303 -4.31 5.75 9.24
CA LEU A 303 -3.63 6.84 8.53
C LEU A 303 -2.46 7.40 9.34
N ASP A 304 -2.69 7.69 10.61
CA ASP A 304 -1.63 8.18 11.52
C ASP A 304 -0.48 7.17 11.65
N LYS A 305 -0.81 5.88 11.78
CA LYS A 305 0.20 4.80 11.85
C LYS A 305 1.01 4.67 10.55
N MET A 306 0.41 4.96 9.40
CA MET A 306 1.08 4.99 8.11
C MET A 306 1.93 6.25 7.89
N GLY A 307 1.83 7.26 8.76
CA GLY A 307 2.49 8.55 8.60
C GLY A 307 1.75 9.51 7.67
N LEU A 308 0.45 9.27 7.39
CA LEU A 308 -0.40 10.17 6.63
C LEU A 308 -1.08 11.17 7.57
N ARG A 309 -0.70 12.45 7.48
CA ARG A 309 -1.17 13.51 8.38
C ARG A 309 -1.50 14.79 7.62
N SER A 310 -2.37 15.62 8.20
CA SER A 310 -2.59 16.98 7.72
C SER A 310 -1.45 17.90 8.17
N MET A 311 -1.20 18.98 7.44
CA MET A 311 -0.09 19.89 7.73
C MET A 311 -0.16 20.49 9.15
N GLY A 312 -1.37 20.75 9.65
CA GLY A 312 -1.58 21.31 10.99
C GLY A 312 -1.27 20.35 12.14
N ASP A 313 -1.16 19.05 11.86
CA ASP A 313 -0.96 18.02 12.90
C ASP A 313 0.54 17.75 13.19
N TRP A 314 1.46 18.33 12.41
CA TRP A 314 2.89 18.05 12.53
C TRP A 314 3.81 19.27 12.36
N LEU A 315 3.30 20.42 11.99
CA LEU A 315 4.01 21.72 12.01
C LEU A 315 3.79 22.43 13.34
#